data_2239a3533eda5fe7f8288e712bb8c88c
#
_entry.id   2239a3533eda5fe7f8288e712bb8c88c
#
_cell.length_a   1.000
_cell.length_b   1.000
_cell.length_c   1.000
_cell.angle_alpha   90.00
_cell.angle_beta   90.00
_cell.angle_gamma   90.00
#
_symmetry.space_group_name_H-M   'P 1'
#
loop_
_entity.id
_entity.type
_entity.pdbx_description
1 polymer ?
#
loop_
_entity_poly.entity_id
_entity_poly.type
_entity_poly.pdbx_seq_one_letter_code
_entity_poly.pdbx_strand_id
1 'polypeptide(L)'
;MDTRRYDVHHHLPSLPKPLMLWILLLSLLLLAWLFLASDKWVWWKASTFSLLLLALSTWWLIDKLSGDGLNAATLYHLGADMEGAGIADFKGYIAGYIGLIVVSLLPLFATRVKRWRRPGHGGAWFAGFAVVWIATIMVSPLARDGQRLYQQLRPVDFARIAPEYQVPTQPLQRPRNIVWIYGESLERTYLDENVFPGLMPNINRLASQSLDVRGLASAEGSGWTIAGLVSSMCGVPLTTSPGDENSMDRMGSFLPKAVCLGD
;
A
#
# COMPACT_ATOMS: atom_id res chain seq x y z
N MET A 1 -12.15 -27.78 20.69
CA MET A 1 -11.58 -26.47 20.33
C MET A 1 -11.39 -26.50 18.82
N ASP A 2 -12.40 -26.01 18.12
CA ASP A 2 -12.46 -26.07 16.64
C ASP A 2 -11.64 -24.89 16.07
N THR A 3 -10.46 -25.20 15.56
CA THR A 3 -9.59 -24.23 14.89
C THR A 3 -10.15 -23.96 13.49
N ARG A 4 -11.30 -23.30 13.38
CA ARG A 4 -11.70 -22.73 12.10
C ARG A 4 -10.67 -21.65 11.74
N ARG A 5 -9.82 -22.00 10.78
CA ARG A 5 -8.94 -21.05 10.11
C ARG A 5 -9.81 -19.89 9.61
N TYR A 6 -9.58 -18.72 10.15
CA TYR A 6 -10.00 -17.51 9.50
C TYR A 6 -9.28 -17.47 8.15
N ASP A 7 -10.01 -17.74 7.08
CA ASP A 7 -9.56 -17.46 5.72
C ASP A 7 -9.47 -15.94 5.56
N VAL A 8 -8.41 -15.40 6.11
CA VAL A 8 -7.96 -14.06 5.82
C VAL A 8 -7.58 -14.06 4.35
N HIS A 9 -8.48 -13.57 3.52
CA HIS A 9 -8.28 -13.19 2.13
C HIS A 9 -7.29 -14.09 1.37
N HIS A 10 -7.80 -14.82 0.37
CA HIS A 10 -7.01 -15.42 -0.70
C HIS A 10 -6.13 -14.34 -1.35
N HIS A 11 -5.00 -14.02 -0.74
CA HIS A 11 -3.91 -13.38 -1.43
C HIS A 11 -3.46 -14.38 -2.49
N LEU A 12 -3.74 -14.08 -3.74
CA LEU A 12 -3.02 -14.71 -4.85
C LEU A 12 -1.54 -14.72 -4.45
N PRO A 13 -0.84 -15.86 -4.52
CA PRO A 13 0.55 -15.95 -4.11
C PRO A 13 1.32 -14.83 -4.83
N SER A 14 1.77 -13.85 -4.08
CA SER A 14 2.51 -12.73 -4.64
C SER A 14 3.83 -13.27 -5.16
N LEU A 15 4.10 -13.03 -6.43
CA LEU A 15 5.41 -13.33 -7.02
C LEU A 15 6.52 -12.69 -6.17
N PRO A 16 7.65 -13.37 -5.98
CA PRO A 16 8.80 -12.78 -5.29
C PRO A 16 9.13 -11.40 -5.91
N LYS A 17 9.35 -10.39 -5.07
CA LYS A 17 9.64 -9.01 -5.52
C LYS A 17 10.67 -8.94 -6.66
N PRO A 18 11.83 -9.65 -6.61
CA PRO A 18 12.80 -9.61 -7.70
C PRO A 18 12.23 -10.18 -9.00
N LEU A 19 11.49 -11.27 -8.96
CA LEU A 19 10.90 -11.87 -10.16
C LEU A 19 9.86 -10.93 -10.80
N MET A 20 9.03 -10.29 -10.00
CA MET A 20 8.06 -9.28 -10.46
C MET A 20 8.76 -8.12 -11.18
N LEU A 21 9.87 -7.61 -10.63
CA LEU A 21 10.64 -6.54 -11.24
C LEU A 21 11.24 -6.95 -12.58
N TRP A 22 11.77 -8.18 -12.71
CA TRP A 22 12.28 -8.68 -13.98
C TRP A 22 11.19 -8.83 -15.04
N ILE A 23 10.03 -9.37 -14.68
CA ILE A 23 8.88 -9.49 -15.58
C ILE A 23 8.42 -8.09 -16.04
N LEU A 24 8.33 -7.14 -15.13
CA LEU A 24 7.97 -5.77 -15.44
C LEU A 24 8.98 -5.13 -16.40
N LEU A 25 10.27 -5.28 -16.14
CA LEU A 25 11.32 -4.75 -17.01
C LEU A 25 11.23 -5.34 -18.43
N LEU A 26 11.10 -6.67 -18.53
CA LEU A 26 10.97 -7.35 -19.83
C LEU A 26 9.71 -6.92 -20.58
N SER A 27 8.60 -6.74 -19.89
CA SER A 27 7.36 -6.29 -20.51
C SER A 27 7.46 -4.83 -21.01
N LEU A 28 8.14 -3.96 -20.29
CA LEU A 28 8.41 -2.58 -20.71
C LEU A 28 9.34 -2.53 -21.92
N LEU A 29 10.37 -3.38 -21.98
CA LEU A 29 11.26 -3.51 -23.15
C LEU A 29 10.49 -4.01 -24.37
N LEU A 30 9.61 -4.99 -24.18
CA LEU A 30 8.75 -5.50 -25.25
C LEU A 30 7.76 -4.44 -25.73
N LEU A 31 7.18 -3.64 -24.83
CA LEU A 31 6.32 -2.52 -25.18
C LEU A 31 7.08 -1.47 -26.01
N ALA A 32 8.30 -1.12 -25.60
CA ALA A 32 9.13 -0.19 -26.35
C ALA A 32 9.44 -0.72 -27.77
N TRP A 33 9.75 -2.03 -27.89
CA TRP A 33 9.95 -2.66 -29.19
C TRP A 33 8.68 -2.64 -30.05
N LEU A 34 7.51 -3.01 -29.51
CA LEU A 34 6.23 -3.00 -30.21
C LEU A 34 5.79 -1.57 -30.60
N PHE A 35 6.13 -0.59 -29.76
CA PHE A 35 5.91 0.82 -30.09
C PHE A 35 6.68 1.24 -31.34
N LEU A 36 7.95 0.82 -31.46
CA LEU A 36 8.81 1.14 -32.60
C LEU A 36 8.53 0.30 -33.86
N ALA A 37 7.88 -0.86 -33.70
CA ALA A 37 7.67 -1.82 -34.78
C ALA A 37 6.65 -1.39 -35.83
N SER A 38 5.79 -0.39 -35.54
CA SER A 38 4.70 0.01 -36.46
C SER A 38 4.27 1.45 -36.25
N ASP A 39 3.98 2.16 -37.34
CA ASP A 39 3.48 3.55 -37.35
C ASP A 39 1.98 3.67 -37.08
N LYS A 40 1.24 2.56 -37.22
CA LYS A 40 -0.21 2.60 -37.03
C LYS A 40 -0.56 3.00 -35.60
N TRP A 41 -1.42 4.00 -35.46
CA TRP A 41 -1.89 4.51 -34.18
C TRP A 41 -0.75 4.98 -33.25
N VAL A 42 0.33 5.50 -33.81
CA VAL A 42 1.55 5.86 -33.08
C VAL A 42 1.29 6.82 -31.91
N TRP A 43 0.43 7.82 -32.12
CA TRP A 43 0.07 8.76 -31.04
C TRP A 43 -0.66 8.08 -29.87
N TRP A 44 -1.58 7.16 -30.17
CA TRP A 44 -2.24 6.38 -29.14
C TRP A 44 -1.27 5.49 -28.37
N LYS A 45 -0.39 4.78 -29.07
CA LYS A 45 0.65 3.96 -28.44
C LYS A 45 1.59 4.82 -27.59
N ALA A 46 2.03 5.96 -28.11
CA ALA A 46 2.90 6.89 -27.39
C ALA A 46 2.23 7.43 -26.13
N SER A 47 0.99 7.91 -26.25
CA SER A 47 0.25 8.47 -25.11
C SER A 47 0.00 7.44 -24.03
N THR A 48 -0.49 6.25 -24.38
CA THR A 48 -0.77 5.18 -23.40
C THR A 48 0.51 4.64 -22.78
N PHE A 49 1.60 4.53 -23.53
CA PHE A 49 2.89 4.10 -22.99
C PHE A 49 3.50 5.17 -22.08
N SER A 50 3.45 6.45 -22.45
CA SER A 50 3.89 7.55 -21.60
C SER A 50 3.08 7.64 -20.31
N LEU A 51 1.76 7.47 -20.37
CA LEU A 51 0.91 7.45 -19.17
C LEU A 51 1.23 6.27 -18.26
N LEU A 52 1.50 5.09 -18.80
CA LEU A 52 1.92 3.93 -18.01
C LEU A 52 3.26 4.19 -17.31
N LEU A 53 4.25 4.72 -18.03
CA LEU A 53 5.55 5.05 -17.46
C LEU A 53 5.41 6.13 -16.36
N LEU A 54 4.60 7.14 -16.58
CA LEU A 54 4.32 8.19 -15.59
C LEU A 54 3.64 7.61 -14.35
N ALA A 55 2.65 6.76 -14.51
CA ALA A 55 1.96 6.09 -13.39
C ALA A 55 2.92 5.21 -12.58
N LEU A 56 3.80 4.43 -13.25
CA LEU A 56 4.83 3.63 -12.58
C LEU A 56 5.88 4.49 -11.87
N SER A 57 6.25 5.63 -12.46
CA SER A 57 7.18 6.59 -11.85
C SER A 57 6.59 7.23 -10.61
N THR A 58 5.32 7.62 -10.66
CA THR A 58 4.59 8.16 -9.50
C THR A 58 4.43 7.12 -8.41
N TRP A 59 4.06 5.89 -8.80
CA TRP A 59 4.00 4.77 -7.85
C TRP A 59 5.36 4.54 -7.18
N TRP A 60 6.47 4.58 -7.94
CA TRP A 60 7.81 4.42 -7.38
C TRP A 60 8.14 5.50 -6.34
N LEU A 61 7.80 6.76 -6.60
CA LEU A 61 7.99 7.83 -5.62
C LEU A 61 7.18 7.58 -4.36
N ILE A 62 5.90 7.25 -4.51
CA ILE A 62 5.00 6.94 -3.40
C ILE A 62 5.57 5.79 -2.56
N ASP A 63 5.99 4.69 -3.20
CA ASP A 63 6.60 3.54 -2.52
C ASP A 63 7.86 3.92 -1.73
N LYS A 64 8.69 4.80 -2.30
CA LYS A 64 9.91 5.28 -1.61
C LYS A 64 9.62 6.21 -0.43
N LEU A 65 8.54 6.96 -0.47
CA LEU A 65 8.15 7.86 0.61
C LEU A 65 7.32 7.15 1.70
N SER A 66 6.43 6.22 1.32
CA SER A 66 5.52 5.54 2.25
C SER A 66 6.06 4.19 2.74
N GLY A 67 6.92 3.53 1.97
CA GLY A 67 7.42 2.18 2.24
C GLY A 67 6.42 1.05 1.92
N ASP A 68 5.15 1.34 1.66
CA ASP A 68 4.07 0.34 1.44
C ASP A 68 3.23 0.61 0.18
N GLY A 69 3.76 1.36 -0.77
CA GLY A 69 3.08 1.67 -2.04
C GLY A 69 1.85 2.56 -1.87
N LEU A 70 0.86 2.39 -2.77
CA LEU A 70 -0.37 3.18 -2.76
C LEU A 70 -1.46 2.48 -1.94
N ASN A 71 -1.90 3.13 -0.86
CA ASN A 71 -2.95 2.67 0.04
C ASN A 71 -3.77 3.86 0.59
N ALA A 72 -4.82 3.60 1.36
CA ALA A 72 -5.67 4.65 1.92
C ALA A 72 -4.91 5.63 2.84
N ALA A 73 -3.94 5.14 3.64
CA ALA A 73 -3.11 6.00 4.48
C ALA A 73 -2.22 6.92 3.64
N THR A 74 -1.68 6.43 2.52
CA THR A 74 -0.91 7.25 1.58
C THR A 74 -1.75 8.38 0.99
N LEU A 75 -3.00 8.09 0.60
CA LEU A 75 -3.92 9.12 0.09
C LEU A 75 -4.23 10.17 1.16
N TYR A 76 -4.44 9.75 2.41
CA TYR A 76 -4.64 10.65 3.53
C TYR A 76 -3.44 11.61 3.71
N HIS A 77 -2.22 11.06 3.70
CA HIS A 77 -1.01 11.89 3.85
C HIS A 77 -0.72 12.80 2.66
N LEU A 78 -1.19 12.45 1.45
CA LEU A 78 -1.07 13.35 0.29
C LEU A 78 -1.99 14.58 0.39
N GLY A 79 -3.09 14.46 1.14
CA GLY A 79 -3.99 15.58 1.43
C GLY A 79 -3.64 16.36 2.71
N ALA A 80 -2.74 15.82 3.56
CA ALA A 80 -2.34 16.48 4.80
C ALA A 80 -1.32 17.60 4.54
N ASP A 81 -1.34 18.62 5.40
CA ASP A 81 -0.38 19.71 5.33
C ASP A 81 1.05 19.16 5.55
N MET A 82 1.96 19.56 4.68
CA MET A 82 3.36 19.13 4.72
C MET A 82 4.23 20.05 5.58
N GLU A 83 3.66 20.94 6.38
CA GLU A 83 4.41 21.79 7.30
C GLU A 83 5.19 20.92 8.30
N GLY A 84 6.50 21.10 8.33
CA GLY A 84 7.40 20.33 9.20
C GLY A 84 7.92 19.00 8.63
N ALA A 85 7.42 18.54 7.49
CA ALA A 85 8.03 17.41 6.80
C ALA A 85 9.42 17.79 6.29
N GLY A 86 10.45 17.10 6.74
CA GLY A 86 11.85 17.33 6.36
C GLY A 86 12.09 17.01 4.89
N ILE A 87 11.52 17.77 3.96
CA ILE A 87 11.66 17.59 2.50
C ILE A 87 13.12 17.50 2.06
N ALA A 88 14.03 18.09 2.85
CA ALA A 88 15.45 18.05 2.57
C ALA A 88 16.02 16.63 2.48
N ASP A 89 15.50 15.70 3.24
CA ASP A 89 15.98 14.31 3.31
C ASP A 89 15.55 13.49 2.08
N PHE A 90 14.52 13.96 1.35
CA PHE A 90 13.96 13.29 0.18
C PHE A 90 14.44 13.85 -1.16
N LYS A 91 15.38 14.81 -1.18
CA LYS A 91 15.88 15.47 -2.40
C LYS A 91 16.33 14.47 -3.48
N GLY A 92 16.98 13.37 -3.08
CA GLY A 92 17.42 12.33 -4.01
C GLY A 92 16.28 11.63 -4.71
N TYR A 93 15.20 11.29 -3.99
CA TYR A 93 14.00 10.65 -4.55
C TYR A 93 13.24 11.62 -5.46
N ILE A 94 13.13 12.89 -5.07
CA ILE A 94 12.49 13.93 -5.88
C ILE A 94 13.25 14.14 -7.19
N ALA A 95 14.58 14.26 -7.14
CA ALA A 95 15.41 14.38 -8.35
C ALA A 95 15.29 13.16 -9.26
N GLY A 96 15.28 11.94 -8.68
CA GLY A 96 15.04 10.70 -9.41
C GLY A 96 13.67 10.69 -10.09
N TYR A 97 12.63 11.13 -9.39
CA TYR A 97 11.28 11.20 -9.94
C TYR A 97 11.17 12.19 -11.11
N ILE A 98 11.80 13.36 -11.01
CA ILE A 98 11.88 14.32 -12.13
C ILE A 98 12.54 13.67 -13.35
N GLY A 99 13.64 12.94 -13.13
CA GLY A 99 14.30 12.17 -14.22
C GLY A 99 13.37 11.13 -14.83
N LEU A 100 12.60 10.41 -14.04
CA LEU A 100 11.63 9.43 -14.51
C LEU A 100 10.45 10.08 -15.27
N ILE A 101 9.99 11.27 -14.88
CA ILE A 101 9.01 12.04 -15.66
C ILE A 101 9.57 12.35 -17.05
N VAL A 102 10.81 12.82 -17.16
CA VAL A 102 11.44 13.09 -18.45
C VAL A 102 11.50 11.82 -19.31
N VAL A 103 11.91 10.69 -18.73
CA VAL A 103 11.93 9.38 -19.42
C VAL A 103 10.52 8.97 -19.85
N SER A 104 9.50 9.22 -19.04
CA SER A 104 8.10 8.90 -19.34
C SER A 104 7.56 9.68 -20.56
N LEU A 105 8.13 10.83 -20.88
CA LEU A 105 7.75 11.63 -22.04
C LEU A 105 8.48 11.22 -23.34
N LEU A 106 9.53 10.40 -23.25
CA LEU A 106 10.31 9.97 -24.43
C LEU A 106 9.47 9.31 -25.54
N PRO A 107 8.46 8.46 -25.27
CA PRO A 107 7.62 7.90 -26.32
C PRO A 107 6.89 8.98 -27.14
N LEU A 108 6.45 10.07 -26.51
CA LEU A 108 5.80 11.19 -27.21
C LEU A 108 6.80 11.93 -28.12
N PHE A 109 8.01 12.18 -27.67
CA PHE A 109 9.06 12.79 -28.48
C PHE A 109 9.49 11.87 -29.62
N ALA A 110 9.60 10.56 -29.38
CA ALA A 110 9.95 9.56 -30.40
C ALA A 110 8.96 9.53 -31.57
N THR A 111 7.71 9.97 -31.37
CA THR A 111 6.75 10.09 -32.47
C THR A 111 7.18 11.08 -33.56
N ARG A 112 8.04 12.04 -33.25
CA ARG A 112 8.54 13.04 -34.18
C ARG A 112 9.75 12.57 -34.99
N VAL A 113 10.42 11.47 -34.56
CA VAL A 113 11.62 10.94 -35.22
C VAL A 113 11.23 9.90 -36.27
N LYS A 114 10.99 10.31 -37.49
CA LYS A 114 10.59 9.42 -38.62
C LYS A 114 11.58 8.27 -38.88
N ARG A 115 12.86 8.44 -38.60
CA ARG A 115 13.94 7.48 -38.91
C ARG A 115 13.79 6.13 -38.17
N TRP A 116 13.06 6.10 -37.06
CA TRP A 116 12.96 4.92 -36.21
C TRP A 116 11.72 4.08 -36.46
N ARG A 117 10.90 4.51 -37.44
CA ARG A 117 9.62 3.87 -37.72
C ARG A 117 9.73 2.94 -38.90
N ARG A 118 9.18 1.74 -38.75
CA ARG A 118 9.06 0.77 -39.84
C ARG A 118 7.64 0.82 -40.38
N PRO A 119 7.46 1.14 -41.70
CA PRO A 119 6.16 0.98 -42.35
C PRO A 119 5.85 -0.51 -42.37
N GLY A 120 4.81 -0.93 -41.68
CA GLY A 120 4.53 -2.37 -41.55
C GLY A 120 3.09 -2.69 -41.15
N HIS A 121 2.73 -3.92 -41.22
CA HIS A 121 1.45 -4.59 -41.06
C HIS A 121 0.71 -4.12 -39.76
N GLY A 122 -0.05 -3.03 -39.87
CA GLY A 122 -0.46 -2.19 -38.78
C GLY A 122 -1.39 -2.80 -37.70
N GLY A 123 -2.23 -3.79 -38.05
CA GLY A 123 -3.27 -4.29 -37.12
C GLY A 123 -2.75 -5.24 -36.08
N ALA A 124 -1.96 -6.24 -36.47
CA ALA A 124 -1.43 -7.26 -35.55
C ALA A 124 -0.44 -6.67 -34.53
N TRP A 125 0.42 -5.74 -34.96
CA TRP A 125 1.36 -5.04 -34.08
C TRP A 125 0.67 -4.14 -33.06
N PHE A 126 -0.43 -3.49 -33.44
CA PHE A 126 -1.24 -2.72 -32.50
C PHE A 126 -1.92 -3.62 -31.47
N ALA A 127 -2.52 -4.74 -31.92
CA ALA A 127 -3.11 -5.72 -31.02
C ALA A 127 -2.07 -6.30 -30.06
N GLY A 128 -0.89 -6.66 -30.54
CA GLY A 128 0.23 -7.12 -29.71
C GLY A 128 0.64 -6.07 -28.68
N PHE A 129 0.75 -4.80 -29.08
CA PHE A 129 1.04 -3.71 -28.15
C PHE A 129 -0.04 -3.59 -27.06
N ALA A 130 -1.32 -3.62 -27.43
CA ALA A 130 -2.43 -3.52 -26.47
C ALA A 130 -2.44 -4.68 -25.47
N VAL A 131 -2.22 -5.91 -25.95
CA VAL A 131 -2.15 -7.10 -25.08
C VAL A 131 -0.98 -6.98 -24.09
N VAL A 132 0.21 -6.64 -24.58
CA VAL A 132 1.38 -6.50 -23.68
C VAL A 132 1.20 -5.33 -22.72
N TRP A 133 0.57 -4.23 -23.14
CA TRP A 133 0.27 -3.08 -22.31
C TRP A 133 -0.66 -3.46 -21.14
N ILE A 134 -1.76 -4.17 -21.43
CA ILE A 134 -2.68 -4.69 -20.41
C ILE A 134 -1.94 -5.66 -19.47
N ALA A 135 -1.19 -6.61 -20.02
CA ALA A 135 -0.42 -7.58 -19.22
C ALA A 135 0.60 -6.87 -18.32
N THR A 136 1.26 -5.81 -18.80
CA THR A 136 2.20 -5.01 -18.00
C THR A 136 1.50 -4.35 -16.82
N ILE A 137 0.30 -3.78 -17.00
CA ILE A 137 -0.50 -3.22 -15.91
C ILE A 137 -0.85 -4.32 -14.90
N MET A 138 -1.34 -5.46 -15.36
CA MET A 138 -1.77 -6.56 -14.48
C MET A 138 -0.64 -7.14 -13.62
N VAL A 139 0.58 -7.17 -14.16
CA VAL A 139 1.77 -7.67 -13.44
C VAL A 139 2.42 -6.56 -12.60
N SER A 140 2.12 -5.28 -12.91
CA SER A 140 2.70 -4.14 -12.19
C SER A 140 2.13 -4.01 -10.78
N PRO A 141 2.87 -3.35 -9.87
CA PRO A 141 2.34 -3.03 -8.54
C PRO A 141 1.09 -2.15 -8.58
N LEU A 142 0.86 -1.40 -9.67
CA LEU A 142 -0.33 -0.55 -9.84
C LEU A 142 -1.64 -1.35 -9.75
N ALA A 143 -1.70 -2.54 -10.36
CA ALA A 143 -2.92 -3.37 -10.32
C ALA A 143 -3.19 -3.86 -8.90
N ARG A 144 -2.14 -4.36 -8.22
CA ARG A 144 -2.24 -4.87 -6.86
C ARG A 144 -2.63 -3.78 -5.86
N ASP A 145 -1.95 -2.64 -5.91
CA ASP A 145 -2.20 -1.54 -4.98
C ASP A 145 -3.53 -0.86 -5.30
N GLY A 146 -3.90 -0.76 -6.59
CA GLY A 146 -5.23 -0.31 -6.99
C GLY A 146 -6.35 -1.22 -6.48
N GLN A 147 -6.17 -2.54 -6.53
CA GLN A 147 -7.12 -3.49 -5.95
C GLN A 147 -7.19 -3.35 -4.42
N ARG A 148 -6.03 -3.24 -3.74
CA ARG A 148 -5.95 -3.01 -2.30
C ARG A 148 -6.67 -1.72 -1.93
N LEU A 149 -6.36 -0.63 -2.61
CA LEU A 149 -6.99 0.66 -2.38
C LEU A 149 -8.51 0.60 -2.59
N TYR A 150 -8.97 -0.03 -3.67
CA TYR A 150 -10.40 -0.23 -3.92
C TYR A 150 -11.10 -1.01 -2.80
N GLN A 151 -10.43 -2.00 -2.21
CA GLN A 151 -10.95 -2.75 -1.07
C GLN A 151 -11.00 -1.89 0.19
N GLN A 152 -9.97 -1.09 0.45
CA GLN A 152 -9.89 -0.17 1.59
C GLN A 152 -10.91 0.97 1.52
N LEU A 153 -11.25 1.41 0.31
CA LEU A 153 -12.25 2.46 0.06
C LEU A 153 -13.69 1.96 0.13
N ARG A 154 -13.90 0.64 0.19
CA ARG A 154 -15.25 0.09 0.36
C ARG A 154 -15.72 0.31 1.80
N PRO A 155 -17.02 0.60 1.98
CA PRO A 155 -17.59 0.60 3.32
C PRO A 155 -17.34 -0.75 4.00
N VAL A 156 -16.87 -0.72 5.24
CA VAL A 156 -16.72 -1.94 6.04
C VAL A 156 -18.11 -2.53 6.26
N ASP A 157 -18.26 -3.78 5.90
CA ASP A 157 -19.48 -4.53 6.21
C ASP A 157 -19.47 -4.89 7.70
N PHE A 158 -20.03 -4.01 8.51
CA PHE A 158 -20.17 -4.23 9.95
C PHE A 158 -20.96 -5.49 10.30
N ALA A 159 -21.82 -5.97 9.39
CA ALA A 159 -22.54 -7.22 9.61
C ALA A 159 -21.61 -8.44 9.69
N ARG A 160 -20.42 -8.36 9.08
CA ARG A 160 -19.40 -9.42 9.17
C ARG A 160 -18.58 -9.34 10.46
N ILE A 161 -18.40 -8.15 11.01
CA ILE A 161 -17.60 -7.91 12.24
C ILE A 161 -18.49 -7.99 13.49
N ALA A 162 -19.76 -7.58 13.40
CA ALA A 162 -20.68 -7.54 14.52
C ALA A 162 -20.80 -8.85 15.32
N PRO A 163 -20.79 -10.06 14.72
CA PRO A 163 -20.82 -11.30 15.48
C PRO A 163 -19.59 -11.54 16.36
N GLU A 164 -18.45 -10.97 15.97
CA GLU A 164 -17.18 -11.11 16.69
C GLU A 164 -17.02 -10.03 17.79
N TYR A 165 -17.76 -8.93 17.67
CA TYR A 165 -17.74 -7.84 18.63
C TYR A 165 -18.64 -8.18 19.83
N GLN A 166 -18.04 -8.50 20.95
CA GLN A 166 -18.77 -8.86 22.16
C GLN A 166 -18.49 -7.81 23.26
N VAL A 167 -19.56 -7.14 23.69
CA VAL A 167 -19.49 -6.26 24.85
C VAL A 167 -19.59 -7.12 26.11
N PRO A 168 -18.64 -6.99 27.07
CA PRO A 168 -18.72 -7.71 28.34
C PRO A 168 -20.02 -7.36 29.08
N THR A 169 -20.82 -8.35 29.40
CA THR A 169 -22.12 -8.17 30.10
C THR A 169 -22.00 -8.32 31.61
N GLN A 170 -20.86 -8.80 32.09
CA GLN A 170 -20.63 -9.05 33.53
C GLN A 170 -19.47 -8.16 34.01
N PRO A 171 -19.65 -7.44 35.13
CA PRO A 171 -18.54 -6.70 35.73
C PRO A 171 -17.45 -7.65 36.24
N LEU A 172 -16.22 -7.21 36.13
CA LEU A 172 -15.08 -7.95 36.67
C LEU A 172 -15.26 -8.10 38.20
N GLN A 173 -15.24 -9.33 38.70
CA GLN A 173 -15.37 -9.61 40.13
C GLN A 173 -14.21 -9.00 40.95
N ARG A 174 -13.05 -8.84 40.36
CA ARG A 174 -11.86 -8.22 40.94
C ARG A 174 -11.18 -7.33 39.93
N PRO A 175 -11.55 -6.05 39.86
CA PRO A 175 -10.90 -5.12 38.95
C PRO A 175 -9.41 -5.01 39.33
N ARG A 176 -8.55 -5.03 38.29
CA ARG A 176 -7.11 -4.85 38.43
C ARG A 176 -6.71 -3.61 37.66
N ASN A 177 -5.71 -2.91 38.15
CA ASN A 177 -5.10 -1.84 37.36
C ASN A 177 -4.35 -2.45 36.15
N ILE A 178 -4.61 -1.91 34.97
CA ILE A 178 -3.95 -2.31 33.73
C ILE A 178 -3.07 -1.15 33.30
N VAL A 179 -1.79 -1.43 33.03
CA VAL A 179 -0.89 -0.49 32.36
C VAL A 179 -0.72 -0.95 30.93
N TRP A 180 -1.22 -0.15 30.00
CA TRP A 180 -1.13 -0.42 28.58
C TRP A 180 -0.06 0.47 27.97
N ILE A 181 0.98 -0.12 27.37
CA ILE A 181 2.12 0.60 26.81
C ILE A 181 2.17 0.36 25.31
N TYR A 182 2.12 1.44 24.54
CA TYR A 182 2.35 1.42 23.10
C TYR A 182 3.80 1.80 22.81
N GLY A 183 4.53 0.90 22.14
CA GLY A 183 5.86 1.17 21.64
C GLY A 183 5.75 1.68 20.20
N GLU A 184 5.70 2.98 19.99
CA GLU A 184 5.63 3.57 18.65
C GLU A 184 6.89 3.22 17.86
N SER A 185 6.69 2.77 16.61
CA SER A 185 7.76 2.35 15.70
C SER A 185 8.65 1.22 16.22
N LEU A 186 8.22 0.53 17.28
CA LEU A 186 8.95 -0.59 17.87
C LEU A 186 8.62 -1.88 17.13
N GLU A 187 9.46 -2.24 16.17
CA GLU A 187 9.32 -3.49 15.43
C GLU A 187 9.91 -4.68 16.19
N ARG A 188 9.30 -5.85 16.02
CA ARG A 188 9.82 -7.09 16.65
C ARG A 188 11.22 -7.46 16.17
N THR A 189 11.63 -7.03 14.98
CA THR A 189 12.99 -7.23 14.45
C THR A 189 14.07 -6.71 15.41
N TYR A 190 13.78 -5.64 16.18
CA TYR A 190 14.70 -5.10 17.18
C TYR A 190 14.91 -6.02 18.39
N LEU A 191 14.02 -7.00 18.59
CA LEU A 191 14.11 -8.02 19.61
C LEU A 191 14.86 -9.28 19.14
N ASP A 192 15.22 -9.36 17.86
CA ASP A 192 15.95 -10.49 17.29
C ASP A 192 17.45 -10.33 17.55
N GLU A 193 17.97 -11.13 18.49
CA GLU A 193 19.38 -11.13 18.87
C GLU A 193 20.33 -11.54 17.72
N ASN A 194 19.82 -12.23 16.68
CA ASN A 194 20.63 -12.56 15.50
C ASN A 194 20.80 -11.37 14.57
N VAL A 195 19.85 -10.43 14.58
CA VAL A 195 19.87 -9.21 13.73
C VAL A 195 20.46 -8.05 14.50
N PHE A 196 20.03 -7.87 15.74
CA PHE A 196 20.44 -6.75 16.62
C PHE A 196 20.87 -7.26 18.00
N PRO A 197 22.07 -7.84 18.13
CA PRO A 197 22.56 -8.40 19.39
C PRO A 197 22.59 -7.35 20.52
N GLY A 198 21.95 -7.63 21.63
CA GLY A 198 21.98 -6.78 22.82
C GLY A 198 21.25 -5.44 22.69
N LEU A 199 20.43 -5.23 21.66
CA LEU A 199 19.73 -3.95 21.45
C LEU A 199 18.64 -3.72 22.49
N MET A 200 17.85 -4.76 22.80
CA MET A 200 16.65 -4.66 23.66
C MET A 200 16.64 -5.70 24.80
N PRO A 201 17.68 -5.76 25.65
CA PRO A 201 17.85 -6.86 26.62
C PRO A 201 16.73 -6.89 27.66
N ASN A 202 16.21 -5.73 28.08
CA ASN A 202 15.15 -5.66 29.08
C ASN A 202 13.80 -6.13 28.54
N ILE A 203 13.49 -5.77 27.28
CA ILE A 203 12.25 -6.22 26.62
C ILE A 203 12.33 -7.72 26.34
N ASN A 204 13.48 -8.23 25.86
CA ASN A 204 13.69 -9.67 25.65
C ASN A 204 13.55 -10.46 26.97
N ARG A 205 14.08 -9.95 28.07
CA ARG A 205 13.89 -10.55 29.39
C ARG A 205 12.42 -10.55 29.81
N LEU A 206 11.71 -9.42 29.60
CA LEU A 206 10.28 -9.34 29.94
C LEU A 206 9.47 -10.33 29.08
N ALA A 207 9.72 -10.39 27.77
CA ALA A 207 9.06 -11.31 26.85
C ALA A 207 9.27 -12.79 27.26
N SER A 208 10.47 -13.16 27.74
CA SER A 208 10.77 -14.52 28.20
C SER A 208 10.05 -14.92 29.52
N GLN A 209 9.59 -13.95 30.28
CA GLN A 209 8.92 -14.15 31.59
C GLN A 209 7.40 -13.89 31.54
N SER A 210 6.85 -13.60 30.38
CA SER A 210 5.45 -13.22 30.18
C SER A 210 4.82 -13.94 29.00
N LEU A 211 3.53 -13.71 28.76
CA LEU A 211 2.87 -14.16 27.55
C LEU A 211 3.34 -13.31 26.36
N ASP A 212 4.11 -13.90 25.46
CA ASP A 212 4.59 -13.28 24.23
C ASP A 212 3.75 -13.78 23.03
N VAL A 213 2.90 -12.93 22.50
CA VAL A 213 2.06 -13.26 21.33
C VAL A 213 2.78 -12.84 20.07
N ARG A 214 2.97 -13.79 19.14
CA ARG A 214 3.68 -13.59 17.87
C ARG A 214 2.73 -13.77 16.70
N GLY A 215 3.09 -13.15 15.56
CA GLY A 215 2.36 -13.31 14.30
C GLY A 215 1.02 -12.58 14.24
N LEU A 216 0.78 -11.61 15.14
CA LEU A 216 -0.33 -10.68 14.99
C LEU A 216 -0.07 -9.76 13.79
N ALA A 217 -1.02 -9.72 12.88
CA ALA A 217 -1.06 -8.73 11.82
C ALA A 217 -2.06 -7.64 12.15
N SER A 218 -1.77 -6.42 11.74
CA SER A 218 -2.73 -5.32 11.84
C SER A 218 -3.95 -5.62 10.96
N ALA A 219 -5.14 -5.38 11.50
CA ALA A 219 -6.35 -5.41 10.68
C ALA A 219 -6.27 -4.35 9.57
N GLU A 220 -6.96 -4.61 8.46
CA GLU A 220 -7.00 -3.63 7.37
C GLU A 220 -7.54 -2.28 7.88
N GLY A 221 -6.84 -1.18 7.55
CA GLY A 221 -7.15 0.16 8.07
C GLY A 221 -6.61 0.47 9.47
N SER A 222 -5.93 -0.47 10.16
CA SER A 222 -5.37 -0.24 11.50
C SER A 222 -3.84 -0.17 11.54
N GLY A 223 -3.18 -0.01 10.40
CA GLY A 223 -1.72 0.00 10.28
C GLY A 223 -1.04 1.33 10.61
N TRP A 224 -1.79 2.34 11.10
CA TRP A 224 -1.25 3.64 11.50
C TRP A 224 -1.61 3.94 12.97
N THR A 225 -0.89 4.82 13.62
CA THR A 225 -0.87 4.96 15.08
C THR A 225 -2.27 5.08 15.70
N ILE A 226 -3.08 6.06 15.25
CA ILE A 226 -4.41 6.27 15.87
C ILE A 226 -5.37 5.11 15.58
N ALA A 227 -5.28 4.50 14.39
CA ALA A 227 -6.11 3.35 14.06
C ALA A 227 -5.70 2.10 14.83
N GLY A 228 -4.40 1.93 15.09
CA GLY A 228 -3.88 0.89 15.99
C GLY A 228 -4.36 1.08 17.44
N LEU A 229 -4.36 2.32 17.93
CA LEU A 229 -4.91 2.67 19.25
C LEU A 229 -6.40 2.33 19.33
N VAL A 230 -7.20 2.80 18.37
CA VAL A 230 -8.65 2.55 18.35
C VAL A 230 -8.95 1.06 18.26
N SER A 231 -8.29 0.33 17.36
CA SER A 231 -8.56 -1.10 17.21
C SER A 231 -8.20 -1.91 18.44
N SER A 232 -7.12 -1.57 19.15
CA SER A 232 -6.71 -2.27 20.36
C SER A 232 -7.52 -1.86 21.60
N MET A 233 -7.98 -0.61 21.68
CA MET A 233 -8.74 -0.11 22.84
C MET A 233 -10.24 -0.37 22.71
N CYS A 234 -10.78 -0.37 21.49
CA CYS A 234 -12.22 -0.45 21.26
C CYS A 234 -12.64 -1.74 20.51
N GLY A 235 -11.70 -2.58 20.09
CA GLY A 235 -11.99 -3.84 19.39
C GLY A 235 -12.59 -3.66 17.98
N VAL A 236 -12.51 -2.46 17.41
CA VAL A 236 -13.04 -2.15 16.07
C VAL A 236 -11.99 -1.45 15.21
N PRO A 237 -11.89 -1.73 13.91
CA PRO A 237 -10.97 -1.02 13.03
C PRO A 237 -11.44 0.42 12.84
N LEU A 238 -10.51 1.36 12.80
CA LEU A 238 -10.78 2.74 12.44
C LEU A 238 -10.78 2.86 10.91
N THR A 239 -11.98 2.97 10.34
CA THR A 239 -12.14 3.23 8.91
C THR A 239 -12.40 4.71 8.71
N THR A 240 -11.49 5.41 8.00
CA THR A 240 -11.69 6.80 7.59
C THR A 240 -12.34 6.83 6.21
N SER A 241 -13.25 7.78 5.99
CA SER A 241 -13.79 8.03 4.66
C SER A 241 -12.70 8.65 3.78
N PRO A 242 -12.38 8.07 2.61
CA PRO A 242 -11.36 8.66 1.75
C PRO A 242 -11.85 9.98 1.15
N GLY A 243 -10.96 10.96 1.10
CA GLY A 243 -11.18 12.22 0.38
C GLY A 243 -11.77 13.38 1.20
N ASP A 244 -11.96 13.22 2.49
CA ASP A 244 -12.33 14.34 3.37
C ASP A 244 -11.14 14.77 4.23
N GLU A 245 -10.73 16.02 4.07
CA GLU A 245 -9.58 16.64 4.75
C GLU A 245 -9.62 16.57 6.28
N ASN A 246 -10.77 16.27 6.87
CA ASN A 246 -10.94 16.01 8.29
C ASN A 246 -12.22 15.19 8.52
N SER A 247 -12.21 13.92 8.14
CA SER A 247 -13.33 13.02 8.44
C SER A 247 -13.61 12.95 9.94
N MET A 248 -12.60 13.23 10.78
CA MET A 248 -12.70 13.29 12.24
C MET A 248 -13.44 14.55 12.71
N ASP A 249 -13.26 15.71 12.07
CA ASP A 249 -13.91 16.97 12.42
C ASP A 249 -15.42 16.98 12.11
N ARG A 250 -15.84 16.11 11.18
CA ARG A 250 -17.26 15.95 10.83
C ARG A 250 -17.99 14.88 11.63
N MET A 251 -17.25 14.09 12.41
CA MET A 251 -17.87 13.14 13.34
C MET A 251 -18.36 13.88 14.57
N GLY A 252 -19.65 14.09 14.70
CA GLY A 252 -20.27 14.70 15.90
C GLY A 252 -20.03 13.88 17.18
N SER A 253 -19.76 12.59 17.08
CA SER A 253 -19.20 11.74 18.12
C SER A 253 -18.41 10.58 17.51
N PHE A 254 -17.25 10.30 18.09
CA PHE A 254 -16.38 9.21 17.66
C PHE A 254 -16.90 7.89 18.25
N LEU A 255 -17.19 6.90 17.39
CA LEU A 255 -17.63 5.56 17.77
C LEU A 255 -18.72 5.51 18.88
N PRO A 256 -19.87 6.18 18.71
CA PRO A 256 -20.85 6.41 19.80
C PRO A 256 -21.49 5.13 20.37
N LYS A 257 -21.25 3.98 19.75
CA LYS A 257 -21.78 2.68 20.19
C LYS A 257 -20.69 1.67 20.54
N ALA A 258 -19.42 2.02 20.40
CA ALA A 258 -18.33 1.15 20.82
C ALA A 258 -18.08 1.34 22.31
N VAL A 259 -17.79 0.24 23.01
CA VAL A 259 -17.29 0.24 24.38
C VAL A 259 -15.80 0.03 24.33
N CYS A 260 -15.06 1.00 24.82
CA CYS A 260 -13.60 0.98 24.82
C CYS A 260 -13.05 0.59 26.20
N LEU A 261 -11.78 0.21 26.27
CA LEU A 261 -11.13 -0.20 27.53
C LEU A 261 -11.14 0.90 28.60
N GLY A 262 -11.38 2.16 28.25
CA GLY A 262 -11.46 3.30 29.15
C GLY A 262 -12.87 3.62 29.67
N ASP A 263 -13.90 2.95 29.16
CA ASP A 263 -15.29 3.17 29.55
C ASP A 263 -15.65 2.30 30.76
#